data_f8399962f3a95ed90e3e800375de9837
#
_entry.id   f8399962f3a95ed90e3e800375de9837
#
_cell.length_a   1.000
_cell.length_b   1.000
_cell.length_c   1.000
_cell.angle_alpha   90.00
_cell.angle_beta   90.00
_cell.angle_gamma   90.00
#
_symmetry.space_group_name_H-M   'P 1'
#
loop_
_entity.id
_entity.type
_entity.pdbx_description
1 polymer ?
#
loop_
_entity_poly.entity_id
_entity_poly.type
_entity_poly.pdbx_seq_one_letter_code
_entity_poly.pdbx_strand_id
1 'polypeptide(L)' 'DAAVKYDDAKTKDKVTLKGKDGTVLDNVKAGHISSTSKEAVNGSQIHNISNSIKNSIGGNTVVNPDGSLT' A
#
# COMPACT_ATOMS: atom_id res chain seq x y z
N ASP A 1 -17.74 13.48 13.76
CA ASP A 1 -18.26 12.26 13.15
C ASP A 1 -17.12 11.36 12.67
N ALA A 2 -17.43 10.21 12.10
CA ALA A 2 -16.43 9.25 11.64
C ALA A 2 -16.21 9.33 10.12
N ALA A 3 -16.71 10.35 9.47
CA ALA A 3 -16.55 10.48 8.03
C ALA A 3 -15.12 10.88 7.67
N VAL A 4 -14.62 10.32 6.58
CA VAL A 4 -13.34 10.73 6.00
C VAL A 4 -13.60 11.86 5.02
N LYS A 5 -12.90 12.97 5.20
CA LYS A 5 -13.12 14.17 4.39
C LYS A 5 -11.80 14.67 3.81
N TYR A 6 -11.88 15.32 2.66
CA TYR A 6 -10.73 16.05 2.13
C TYR A 6 -10.31 17.17 3.09
N ASP A 7 -9.02 17.46 3.14
CA ASP A 7 -8.49 18.55 3.96
C ASP A 7 -8.99 19.90 3.48
N ASP A 8 -9.16 20.07 2.17
CA ASP A 8 -9.69 21.28 1.55
C ASP A 8 -10.86 20.92 0.64
N ALA A 9 -12.00 21.57 0.86
CA ALA A 9 -13.22 21.26 0.12
C ALA A 9 -13.18 21.72 -1.35
N LYS A 10 -12.30 22.63 -1.69
CA LYS A 10 -12.17 23.16 -3.07
C LYS A 10 -11.12 22.41 -3.88
N THR A 11 -9.91 22.29 -3.35
CA THR A 11 -8.80 21.67 -4.08
C THR A 11 -8.87 20.15 -4.06
N LYS A 12 -9.37 19.56 -2.97
CA LYS A 12 -9.49 18.09 -2.80
C LYS A 12 -8.20 17.36 -3.14
N ASP A 13 -7.07 17.97 -2.81
CA ASP A 13 -5.75 17.44 -3.18
C ASP A 13 -5.09 16.61 -2.09
N LYS A 14 -5.73 16.51 -0.93
CA LYS A 14 -5.15 15.79 0.20
C LYS A 14 -6.24 15.26 1.13
N VAL A 15 -6.01 14.07 1.66
CA VAL A 15 -6.81 13.49 2.75
C VAL A 15 -5.86 13.15 3.89
N THR A 16 -6.09 13.70 5.07
CA THR A 16 -5.33 13.34 6.27
C THR A 16 -6.21 12.50 7.17
N LEU A 17 -5.83 11.26 7.37
CA LEU A 17 -6.53 10.34 8.28
C LEU A 17 -6.09 10.63 9.71
N LYS A 18 -6.97 10.38 10.68
CA LYS A 18 -6.82 10.97 12.02
C LYS A 18 -6.59 9.96 13.14
N GLY A 19 -6.14 8.76 12.82
CA GLY A 19 -5.77 7.81 13.84
C GLY A 19 -4.57 8.31 14.64
N LYS A 20 -4.56 8.07 15.94
CA LYS A 20 -3.52 8.56 16.85
C LYS A 20 -2.11 8.10 16.42
N ASP A 21 -1.99 6.86 16.02
CA ASP A 21 -0.72 6.28 15.58
C ASP A 21 -0.77 5.90 14.10
N GLY A 22 -1.45 6.72 13.30
CA GLY A 22 -1.74 6.44 11.92
C GLY A 22 -3.07 5.70 11.78
N THR A 23 -3.49 5.49 10.56
CA THR A 23 -4.76 4.81 10.27
C THR A 23 -4.51 3.73 9.22
N VAL A 24 -4.95 2.50 9.49
CA VAL A 24 -4.90 1.43 8.49
C VAL A 24 -6.02 1.67 7.48
N LEU A 25 -5.67 1.69 6.20
CA LEU A 25 -6.65 1.76 5.13
C LEU A 25 -6.82 0.35 4.56
N ASP A 26 -7.90 -0.30 4.96
CA ASP A 26 -8.18 -1.69 4.61
C ASP A 26 -9.15 -1.79 3.43
N ASN A 27 -9.26 -3.00 2.89
CA ASN A 27 -10.18 -3.33 1.79
C ASN A 27 -9.88 -2.51 0.53
N VAL A 28 -8.60 -2.31 0.25
CA VAL A 28 -8.13 -1.62 -0.96
C VAL A 28 -7.97 -2.65 -2.08
N LYS A 29 -8.67 -2.43 -3.18
CA LYS A 29 -8.54 -3.25 -4.38
C LYS A 29 -7.13 -3.11 -4.95
N ALA A 30 -6.60 -4.19 -5.52
CA ALA A 30 -5.30 -4.15 -6.19
C ALA A 30 -5.29 -3.04 -7.25
N GLY A 31 -4.30 -2.17 -7.17
CA GLY A 31 -4.15 -1.04 -8.09
C GLY A 31 -3.59 -1.48 -9.43
N HIS A 32 -3.90 -0.71 -10.47
CA HIS A 32 -3.33 -0.94 -11.79
C HIS A 32 -1.84 -0.57 -11.78
N ILE A 33 -1.00 -1.47 -12.26
CA ILE A 33 0.46 -1.26 -12.26
C ILE A 33 0.90 -0.83 -13.65
N SER A 34 1.26 0.44 -13.79
CA SER A 34 1.76 1.00 -15.04
C SER A 34 2.53 2.28 -14.74
N SER A 35 3.25 2.79 -15.73
CA SER A 35 4.02 4.03 -15.56
C SER A 35 3.15 5.27 -15.35
N THR A 36 1.86 5.19 -15.66
CA THR A 36 0.94 6.32 -15.53
C THR A 36 -0.13 6.13 -14.46
N SER A 37 -0.14 5.00 -13.77
CA SER A 37 -1.16 4.71 -12.78
C SER A 37 -1.08 5.67 -11.59
N LYS A 38 -2.25 6.10 -11.13
CA LYS A 38 -2.41 6.91 -9.93
C LYS A 38 -3.27 6.19 -8.89
N GLU A 39 -3.42 4.89 -9.04
CA GLU A 39 -4.22 4.09 -8.11
C GLU A 39 -3.39 3.63 -6.93
N ALA A 40 -4.03 3.49 -5.78
CA ALA A 40 -3.39 2.93 -4.61
C ALA A 40 -3.07 1.45 -4.85
N VAL A 41 -1.99 0.98 -4.26
CA VAL A 41 -1.64 -0.45 -4.26
C VAL A 41 -1.87 -1.03 -2.87
N ASN A 42 -2.15 -2.32 -2.80
CA ASN A 42 -2.33 -3.00 -1.52
C ASN A 42 -1.16 -3.94 -1.21
N GLY A 43 -1.14 -4.44 0.03
CA GLY A 43 -0.03 -5.24 0.52
C GLY A 43 0.23 -6.52 -0.28
N SER A 44 -0.83 -7.12 -0.86
CA SER A 44 -0.65 -8.36 -1.63
C SER A 44 0.17 -8.12 -2.90
N GLN A 45 0.07 -6.94 -3.50
CA GLN A 45 0.84 -6.59 -4.69
C GLN A 45 2.34 -6.47 -4.36
N ILE A 46 2.65 -5.87 -3.22
CA ILE A 46 4.04 -5.74 -2.77
C ILE A 46 4.61 -7.11 -2.37
N HIS A 47 3.80 -7.94 -1.71
CA HIS A 47 4.20 -9.30 -1.36
C HIS A 47 4.57 -10.11 -2.61
N ASN A 48 3.79 -9.99 -3.67
CA ASN A 48 4.04 -10.71 -4.92
C ASN A 48 5.37 -10.29 -5.55
N ILE A 49 5.70 -9.00 -5.53
CA ILE A 49 6.99 -8.49 -6.02
C ILE A 49 8.12 -9.02 -5.15
N SER A 50 8.00 -8.92 -3.83
CA SER A 50 9.00 -9.40 -2.88
C SER A 50 9.24 -10.91 -3.05
N ASN A 51 8.17 -11.67 -3.27
CA ASN A 51 8.26 -13.11 -3.49
C ASN A 51 8.98 -13.44 -4.81
N SER A 52 8.77 -12.65 -5.84
CA SER A 52 9.48 -12.79 -7.11
C SER A 52 10.98 -12.55 -6.94
N ILE A 53 11.36 -11.54 -6.15
CA ILE A 53 12.76 -11.25 -5.82
C ILE A 53 13.34 -12.43 -5.03
N LYS A 54 12.62 -12.93 -4.02
CA LYS A 54 13.02 -14.11 -3.25
C LYS A 54 13.34 -15.29 -4.17
N ASN A 55 12.45 -15.58 -5.11
CA ASN A 55 12.63 -16.70 -6.03
C ASN A 55 13.84 -16.51 -6.96
N SER A 56 14.18 -15.26 -7.26
CA SER A 56 15.32 -14.93 -8.11
C SER A 56 16.66 -15.06 -7.40
N ILE A 57 16.71 -14.82 -6.08
CA ILE A 57 17.97 -14.78 -5.31
C ILE A 57 18.20 -16.00 -4.44
N GLY A 58 17.25 -16.93 -4.36
CA GLY A 58 17.45 -18.18 -3.68
C GLY A 58 16.30 -18.56 -2.74
N GLY A 59 16.21 -19.86 -2.42
CA GLY A 59 15.09 -20.44 -1.72
C GLY A 59 15.08 -20.25 -0.21
N ASN A 60 16.18 -19.75 0.38
CA ASN A 60 16.25 -19.55 1.83
C ASN A 60 15.74 -18.19 2.29
N THR A 61 15.42 -17.33 1.35
CA THR A 61 14.93 -15.98 1.66
C THR A 61 13.47 -16.03 2.08
N VAL A 62 13.13 -15.34 3.15
CA VAL A 62 11.76 -15.25 3.67
C VAL A 62 11.21 -13.85 3.43
N VAL A 63 9.97 -13.77 2.97
CA VAL A 63 9.26 -12.49 2.85
C VAL A 63 8.60 -12.20 4.19
N ASN A 64 9.01 -11.10 4.83
CA ASN A 64 8.45 -10.69 6.11
C ASN A 64 7.13 -9.93 5.92
N PRO A 65 6.30 -9.82 6.98
CA PRO A 65 5.01 -9.11 6.86
C PRO A 65 5.11 -7.65 6.43
N ASP A 66 6.26 -7.01 6.62
CA ASP A 66 6.46 -5.62 6.17
C ASP A 66 6.98 -5.52 4.74
N GLY A 67 7.14 -6.64 4.04
CA GLY A 67 7.64 -6.68 2.67
C GLY A 67 9.14 -6.84 2.55
N SER A 68 9.89 -6.76 3.66
CA SER A 68 11.34 -6.96 3.62
C SER A 68 11.69 -8.43 3.44
N LEU A 69 12.93 -8.68 3.03
CA LEU A 69 13.45 -10.04 2.82
C LEU A 69 14.52 -10.37 3.84
N THR A 70 14.50 -11.61 4.29
CA THR A 70 15.55 -12.15 5.17
C THR A 70 16.01 -13.53 4.74
#